data_affa18251ba9010b888e926600b65952
#
_entry.id   affa18251ba9010b888e926600b65952
#
_cell.length_a   1.000
_cell.length_b   1.000
_cell.length_c   1.000
_cell.angle_alpha   90.00
_cell.angle_beta   90.00
_cell.angle_gamma   90.00
#
_symmetry.space_group_name_H-M   'P 1'
#
loop_
_entity.id
_entity.type
_entity.pdbx_description
1 polymer ?
#
loop_
_entity_poly.entity_id
_entity_poly.type
_entity_poly.pdbx_seq_one_letter_code
_entity_poly.pdbx_strand_id
1 'polypeptide(L)'
;RPGEWCIDHKKGVVYLLPREGQRSVSVSVCQDLIVVEDQENIKFKGLTLCECRGNGVTVRRSQRIRMYECTACCVGGWGFLIEDSSQCKVARCRVYDVGGGGIAAGGGSREELLSSANLVEGCDITRIALWHKTYLPGIELTGVGCCARGNKIYDVPHFGIAYQGNNHVIEENEIKNACYDSNDAGGIYAGRDWTCRGTVIRYNYLHDMPGGNGNGCIGIYFDDCVSSAQVYGNLLC
;
A
#
# COMPACT_ATOMS: atom_id res chain seq x y z
N ARG A 1 -30.43 -3.39 2.39
CA ARG A 1 -30.46 -2.50 1.21
C ARG A 1 -29.96 -3.26 0.00
N PRO A 2 -30.34 -2.91 -1.25
CA PRO A 2 -29.81 -3.57 -2.44
C PRO A 2 -28.27 -3.56 -2.45
N GLY A 3 -27.66 -4.76 -2.62
CA GLY A 3 -26.23 -4.99 -2.52
C GLY A 3 -25.73 -5.44 -1.15
N GLU A 4 -26.55 -5.40 -0.11
CA GLU A 4 -26.20 -5.98 1.20
C GLU A 4 -26.17 -7.49 1.13
N TRP A 5 -25.23 -8.07 1.87
CA TRP A 5 -25.07 -9.51 1.95
C TRP A 5 -24.64 -9.96 3.34
N CYS A 6 -24.88 -11.22 3.67
CA CYS A 6 -24.36 -11.83 4.89
C CYS A 6 -24.05 -13.32 4.66
N ILE A 7 -23.19 -13.87 5.49
CA ILE A 7 -22.81 -15.29 5.46
C ILE A 7 -23.36 -15.98 6.69
N ASP A 8 -24.11 -17.05 6.49
CA ASP A 8 -24.38 -18.03 7.53
C ASP A 8 -23.27 -19.09 7.53
N HIS A 9 -22.28 -18.89 8.38
CA HIS A 9 -21.12 -19.79 8.47
C HIS A 9 -21.50 -21.22 8.89
N LYS A 10 -22.61 -21.40 9.61
CA LYS A 10 -23.06 -22.75 10.05
C LYS A 10 -23.64 -23.54 8.89
N LYS A 11 -24.36 -22.87 8.01
CA LYS A 11 -24.99 -23.48 6.84
C LYS A 11 -24.13 -23.42 5.57
N GLY A 12 -23.06 -22.62 5.57
CA GLY A 12 -22.26 -22.37 4.37
C GLY A 12 -23.04 -21.64 3.27
N VAL A 13 -23.97 -20.76 3.65
CA VAL A 13 -24.87 -20.07 2.72
C VAL A 13 -24.60 -18.57 2.75
N VAL A 14 -24.52 -17.97 1.56
CA VAL A 14 -24.47 -16.51 1.39
C VAL A 14 -25.87 -16.02 1.02
N TYR A 15 -26.37 -15.06 1.78
CA TYR A 15 -27.61 -14.35 1.49
C TYR A 15 -27.23 -12.98 0.90
N LEU A 16 -27.81 -12.68 -0.25
CA LEU A 16 -27.59 -11.39 -0.93
C LEU A 16 -28.93 -10.76 -1.29
N LEU A 17 -29.10 -9.48 -1.03
CA LEU A 17 -30.15 -8.67 -1.62
C LEU A 17 -29.65 -8.06 -2.92
N PRO A 18 -29.99 -8.59 -4.11
CA PRO A 18 -29.38 -8.12 -5.35
C PRO A 18 -29.76 -6.67 -5.67
N ARG A 19 -28.85 -5.98 -6.36
CA ARG A 19 -29.15 -4.66 -6.96
C ARG A 19 -30.00 -4.85 -8.20
N GLU A 20 -30.77 -3.83 -8.56
CA GLU A 20 -31.54 -3.86 -9.80
C GLU A 20 -30.63 -4.15 -11.01
N GLY A 21 -31.01 -5.11 -11.84
CA GLY A 21 -30.23 -5.55 -12.99
C GLY A 21 -29.05 -6.47 -12.71
N GLN A 22 -28.73 -6.77 -11.44
CA GLN A 22 -27.64 -7.69 -11.09
C GLN A 22 -28.01 -9.13 -11.44
N ARG A 23 -27.26 -9.74 -12.37
CA ARG A 23 -27.53 -11.09 -12.90
C ARG A 23 -26.54 -12.15 -12.40
N SER A 24 -25.42 -11.73 -11.82
CA SER A 24 -24.37 -12.65 -11.34
C SER A 24 -23.72 -12.11 -10.07
N VAL A 25 -23.15 -13.02 -9.32
CA VAL A 25 -22.38 -12.75 -8.09
C VAL A 25 -21.15 -13.61 -8.13
N SER A 26 -20.00 -13.02 -7.84
CA SER A 26 -18.75 -13.75 -7.64
C SER A 26 -18.45 -13.88 -6.16
N VAL A 27 -17.99 -15.05 -5.74
CA VAL A 27 -17.51 -15.30 -4.38
C VAL A 27 -16.04 -15.65 -4.44
N SER A 28 -15.22 -14.86 -3.76
CA SER A 28 -13.77 -15.09 -3.68
C SER A 28 -13.46 -16.34 -2.88
N VAL A 29 -12.82 -17.32 -3.49
CA VAL A 29 -12.40 -18.59 -2.84
C VAL A 29 -10.89 -18.76 -2.83
N CYS A 30 -10.19 -18.16 -3.78
CA CYS A 30 -8.73 -18.19 -3.89
C CYS A 30 -8.10 -17.30 -2.82
N GLN A 31 -6.98 -17.73 -2.22
CA GLN A 31 -6.27 -16.93 -1.23
C GLN A 31 -5.55 -15.78 -1.95
N ASP A 32 -4.45 -16.02 -2.59
CA ASP A 32 -3.70 -15.05 -3.40
C ASP A 32 -3.80 -15.42 -4.88
N LEU A 33 -3.80 -14.44 -5.78
CA LEU A 33 -3.93 -14.72 -7.22
C LEU A 33 -2.61 -15.10 -7.85
N ILE A 34 -1.52 -14.43 -7.46
CA ILE A 34 -0.16 -14.74 -7.91
C ILE A 34 0.73 -14.81 -6.68
N VAL A 35 1.45 -15.93 -6.56
CA VAL A 35 2.51 -16.11 -5.56
C VAL A 35 3.81 -16.40 -6.27
N VAL A 36 4.84 -15.60 -5.98
CA VAL A 36 6.20 -15.72 -6.50
C VAL A 36 7.12 -15.90 -5.31
N GLU A 37 7.72 -17.06 -5.18
CA GLU A 37 8.55 -17.40 -4.02
C GLU A 37 9.84 -18.07 -4.50
N ASP A 38 10.97 -17.60 -3.95
CA ASP A 38 12.32 -18.09 -4.29
C ASP A 38 12.61 -18.05 -5.81
N GLN A 39 12.16 -16.98 -6.50
CA GLN A 39 12.30 -16.83 -7.96
C GLN A 39 13.04 -15.55 -8.34
N GLU A 40 13.47 -15.49 -9.59
CA GLU A 40 14.11 -14.30 -10.13
C GLU A 40 13.76 -14.04 -11.60
N ASN A 41 13.90 -12.76 -12.01
CA ASN A 41 13.77 -12.33 -13.40
C ASN A 41 12.38 -12.57 -14.03
N ILE A 42 11.29 -12.42 -13.25
CA ILE A 42 9.92 -12.59 -13.74
C ILE A 42 9.29 -11.20 -13.98
N LYS A 43 8.57 -11.08 -15.09
CA LYS A 43 7.84 -9.87 -15.45
C LYS A 43 6.38 -10.17 -15.71
N PHE A 44 5.52 -9.42 -15.04
CA PHE A 44 4.07 -9.36 -15.29
C PHE A 44 3.74 -8.01 -15.93
N LYS A 45 2.90 -8.00 -16.95
CA LYS A 45 2.49 -6.76 -17.61
C LYS A 45 1.03 -6.81 -18.05
N GLY A 46 0.28 -5.74 -17.78
CA GLY A 46 -1.08 -5.54 -18.28
C GLY A 46 -2.12 -6.50 -17.72
N LEU A 47 -1.88 -7.09 -16.53
CA LEU A 47 -2.82 -8.01 -15.90
C LEU A 47 -3.83 -7.25 -15.04
N THR A 48 -5.06 -7.72 -15.04
CA THR A 48 -6.07 -7.33 -14.05
C THR A 48 -6.28 -8.49 -13.07
N LEU A 49 -6.02 -8.23 -11.80
CA LEU A 49 -6.07 -9.17 -10.70
C LEU A 49 -7.20 -8.76 -9.77
N CYS A 50 -8.25 -9.57 -9.70
CA CYS A 50 -9.43 -9.23 -8.92
C CYS A 50 -10.11 -10.45 -8.31
N GLU A 51 -10.92 -10.19 -7.26
CA GLU A 51 -11.81 -11.16 -6.64
C GLU A 51 -11.09 -12.33 -5.95
N CYS A 52 -10.11 -12.03 -5.07
CA CYS A 52 -9.53 -13.03 -4.17
C CYS A 52 -9.71 -12.64 -2.69
N ARG A 53 -9.44 -13.58 -1.80
CA ARG A 53 -9.56 -13.40 -0.34
C ARG A 53 -8.30 -12.77 0.26
N GLY A 54 -7.14 -13.04 -0.32
CA GLY A 54 -5.83 -12.55 0.09
C GLY A 54 -5.33 -11.44 -0.83
N ASN A 55 -4.08 -11.54 -1.25
CA ASN A 55 -3.39 -10.51 -2.02
C ASN A 55 -3.55 -10.70 -3.54
N GLY A 56 -3.47 -9.59 -4.28
CA GLY A 56 -3.39 -9.67 -5.74
C GLY A 56 -2.09 -10.35 -6.19
N VAL A 57 -0.95 -9.87 -5.70
CA VAL A 57 0.37 -10.49 -5.92
C VAL A 57 1.11 -10.55 -4.60
N THR A 58 1.71 -11.70 -4.30
CA THR A 58 2.66 -11.89 -3.20
C THR A 58 4.01 -12.33 -3.77
N VAL A 59 5.07 -11.60 -3.42
CA VAL A 59 6.46 -11.88 -3.81
C VAL A 59 7.28 -12.06 -2.55
N ARG A 60 7.94 -13.21 -2.39
CA ARG A 60 8.78 -13.53 -1.24
C ARG A 60 10.12 -14.09 -1.65
N ARG A 61 11.19 -13.70 -0.92
CA ARG A 61 12.58 -14.21 -1.09
C ARG A 61 13.02 -14.26 -2.56
N SER A 62 12.64 -13.23 -3.33
CA SER A 62 12.77 -13.21 -4.78
C SER A 62 13.54 -11.98 -5.25
N GLN A 63 14.06 -12.05 -6.48
CA GLN A 63 14.82 -10.94 -7.04
C GLN A 63 14.34 -10.55 -8.43
N ARG A 64 14.42 -9.25 -8.75
CA ARG A 64 14.13 -8.72 -10.09
C ARG A 64 12.74 -9.09 -10.61
N ILE A 65 11.77 -9.17 -9.70
CA ILE A 65 10.35 -9.35 -10.06
C ILE A 65 9.77 -8.01 -10.44
N ARG A 66 9.10 -7.93 -11.58
CA ARG A 66 8.61 -6.67 -12.13
C ARG A 66 7.14 -6.75 -12.50
N MET A 67 6.35 -5.85 -11.95
CA MET A 67 4.94 -5.65 -12.29
C MET A 67 4.78 -4.31 -12.99
N TYR A 68 4.29 -4.33 -14.23
CA TYR A 68 4.06 -3.13 -15.04
C TYR A 68 2.63 -3.04 -15.52
N GLU A 69 2.01 -1.87 -15.37
CA GLU A 69 0.70 -1.59 -15.94
C GLU A 69 -0.35 -2.65 -15.54
N CYS A 70 -0.20 -3.22 -14.34
CA CYS A 70 -1.14 -4.17 -13.77
C CYS A 70 -2.16 -3.45 -12.89
N THR A 71 -3.32 -4.05 -12.75
CA THR A 71 -4.39 -3.56 -11.86
C THR A 71 -4.68 -4.61 -10.81
N ALA A 72 -4.74 -4.23 -9.54
CA ALA A 72 -5.26 -5.05 -8.44
C ALA A 72 -6.51 -4.37 -7.85
N CYS A 73 -7.63 -5.08 -7.83
CA CYS A 73 -8.88 -4.53 -7.28
C CYS A 73 -9.77 -5.64 -6.70
N CYS A 74 -10.64 -5.26 -5.76
CA CYS A 74 -11.57 -6.20 -5.11
C CYS A 74 -10.84 -7.43 -4.52
N VAL A 75 -9.62 -7.23 -4.01
CA VAL A 75 -8.86 -8.26 -3.28
C VAL A 75 -8.98 -8.03 -1.79
N GLY A 76 -8.97 -9.09 -0.98
CA GLY A 76 -9.17 -9.00 0.47
C GLY A 76 -7.94 -8.50 1.23
N GLY A 77 -6.75 -8.69 0.69
CA GLY A 77 -5.47 -8.28 1.24
C GLY A 77 -4.86 -7.07 0.53
N TRP A 78 -3.53 -7.11 0.36
CA TRP A 78 -2.77 -6.09 -0.36
C TRP A 78 -2.95 -6.21 -1.88
N GLY A 79 -2.90 -5.07 -2.57
CA GLY A 79 -2.82 -5.09 -4.03
C GLY A 79 -1.55 -5.82 -4.50
N PHE A 80 -0.39 -5.38 -4.01
CA PHE A 80 0.92 -5.98 -4.24
C PHE A 80 1.70 -6.05 -2.94
N LEU A 81 2.16 -7.23 -2.56
CA LEU A 81 2.98 -7.47 -1.37
C LEU A 81 4.34 -8.02 -1.78
N ILE A 82 5.42 -7.32 -1.43
CA ILE A 82 6.80 -7.73 -1.68
C ILE A 82 7.52 -7.80 -0.33
N GLU A 83 7.94 -9.00 0.07
CA GLU A 83 8.61 -9.28 1.33
C GLU A 83 9.96 -9.95 1.09
N ASP A 84 10.97 -9.62 1.89
CA ASP A 84 12.31 -10.24 1.88
C ASP A 84 12.91 -10.36 0.48
N SER A 85 12.66 -9.38 -0.38
CA SER A 85 12.98 -9.44 -1.79
C SER A 85 13.80 -8.23 -2.23
N SER A 86 14.50 -8.33 -3.35
CA SER A 86 15.36 -7.24 -3.82
C SER A 86 15.23 -6.95 -5.31
N GLN A 87 15.54 -5.71 -5.69
CA GLN A 87 15.50 -5.23 -7.07
C GLN A 87 14.14 -5.45 -7.76
N CYS A 88 13.08 -5.54 -6.96
CA CYS A 88 11.72 -5.69 -7.44
C CYS A 88 11.12 -4.32 -7.81
N LYS A 89 10.21 -4.32 -8.77
CA LYS A 89 9.60 -3.08 -9.25
C LYS A 89 8.09 -3.23 -9.47
N VAL A 90 7.32 -2.32 -8.88
CA VAL A 90 5.90 -2.11 -9.19
C VAL A 90 5.80 -0.75 -9.88
N ALA A 91 5.42 -0.71 -11.16
CA ALA A 91 5.42 0.53 -11.91
C ALA A 91 4.17 0.71 -12.77
N ARG A 92 3.62 1.91 -12.72
CA ARG A 92 2.42 2.31 -13.46
C ARG A 92 1.23 1.35 -13.22
N CYS A 93 1.17 0.78 -12.01
CA CYS A 93 0.10 -0.10 -11.59
C CYS A 93 -1.03 0.69 -10.92
N ARG A 94 -2.22 0.09 -10.89
CA ARG A 94 -3.40 0.66 -10.21
C ARG A 94 -3.84 -0.26 -9.09
N VAL A 95 -4.18 0.31 -7.93
CA VAL A 95 -4.74 -0.43 -6.79
C VAL A 95 -5.96 0.33 -6.28
N TYR A 96 -7.11 -0.34 -6.25
CA TYR A 96 -8.33 0.26 -5.74
C TYR A 96 -9.32 -0.79 -5.24
N ASP A 97 -10.19 -0.39 -4.32
CA ASP A 97 -11.23 -1.22 -3.71
C ASP A 97 -10.65 -2.51 -3.09
N VAL A 98 -9.56 -2.38 -2.32
CA VAL A 98 -8.90 -3.51 -1.66
C VAL A 98 -9.15 -3.52 -0.15
N GLY A 99 -9.24 -4.70 0.42
CA GLY A 99 -9.50 -4.89 1.85
C GLY A 99 -8.33 -4.52 2.74
N GLY A 100 -7.10 -4.76 2.25
CA GLY A 100 -5.84 -4.45 2.92
C GLY A 100 -5.20 -3.15 2.42
N GLY A 101 -3.88 -3.07 2.49
CA GLY A 101 -3.11 -1.93 1.99
C GLY A 101 -2.92 -1.92 0.47
N GLY A 102 -2.35 -0.84 -0.05
CA GLY A 102 -2.11 -0.70 -1.48
C GLY A 102 -0.92 -1.55 -1.97
N ILE A 103 0.29 -1.09 -1.75
CA ILE A 103 1.54 -1.73 -2.18
C ILE A 103 2.51 -1.77 -1.01
N ALA A 104 2.96 -2.96 -0.61
CA ALA A 104 4.05 -3.13 0.34
C ALA A 104 5.34 -3.56 -0.37
N ALA A 105 6.46 -2.93 -0.01
CA ALA A 105 7.77 -3.24 -0.55
C ALA A 105 8.81 -3.32 0.58
N GLY A 106 9.33 -4.52 0.83
CA GLY A 106 10.27 -4.79 1.90
C GLY A 106 11.43 -5.69 1.47
N GLY A 107 12.57 -5.49 2.15
CA GLY A 107 13.77 -6.31 1.94
C GLY A 107 15.06 -5.58 2.28
N GLY A 108 16.18 -6.21 1.96
CA GLY A 108 17.50 -5.76 2.36
C GLY A 108 17.86 -6.20 3.79
N SER A 109 19.09 -5.91 4.21
CA SER A 109 19.60 -6.23 5.55
C SER A 109 19.77 -4.95 6.37
N ARG A 110 19.01 -4.80 7.44
CA ARG A 110 19.16 -3.64 8.35
C ARG A 110 20.44 -3.73 9.18
N GLU A 111 20.91 -4.91 9.48
CA GLU A 111 22.14 -5.14 10.22
C GLU A 111 23.35 -4.65 9.43
N GLU A 112 23.40 -4.95 8.15
CA GLU A 112 24.48 -4.58 7.24
C GLU A 112 24.21 -3.26 6.47
N LEU A 113 23.01 -2.70 6.60
CA LEU A 113 22.51 -1.58 5.80
C LEU A 113 22.53 -1.87 4.29
N LEU A 114 22.37 -3.12 3.91
CA LEU A 114 22.35 -3.56 2.53
C LEU A 114 20.99 -3.26 1.89
N SER A 115 21.01 -2.43 0.84
CA SER A 115 19.77 -1.97 0.17
C SER A 115 19.08 -3.10 -0.58
N SER A 116 17.77 -3.17 -0.46
CA SER A 116 16.91 -4.01 -1.30
C SER A 116 16.77 -3.48 -2.74
N ALA A 117 16.90 -2.17 -2.93
CA ALA A 117 16.64 -1.48 -4.20
C ALA A 117 15.24 -1.77 -4.80
N ASN A 118 14.24 -2.01 -3.95
CA ASN A 118 12.85 -2.16 -4.40
C ASN A 118 12.27 -0.80 -4.76
N LEU A 119 11.45 -0.74 -5.82
CA LEU A 119 10.91 0.49 -6.38
C LEU A 119 9.41 0.40 -6.63
N VAL A 120 8.66 1.35 -6.07
CA VAL A 120 7.24 1.61 -6.38
C VAL A 120 7.16 2.96 -7.11
N GLU A 121 6.77 2.94 -8.38
CA GLU A 121 6.88 4.12 -9.25
C GLU A 121 5.65 4.36 -10.11
N GLY A 122 5.14 5.59 -10.10
CA GLY A 122 4.08 6.03 -10.99
C GLY A 122 2.76 5.26 -10.84
N CYS A 123 2.49 4.74 -9.66
CA CYS A 123 1.28 3.97 -9.35
C CYS A 123 0.13 4.88 -8.91
N ASP A 124 -1.10 4.44 -9.16
CA ASP A 124 -2.36 5.10 -8.79
C ASP A 124 -3.07 4.24 -7.73
N ILE A 125 -3.21 4.76 -6.51
CA ILE A 125 -3.65 3.99 -5.34
C ILE A 125 -4.78 4.74 -4.64
N THR A 126 -5.94 4.09 -4.49
CA THR A 126 -7.12 4.71 -3.87
C THR A 126 -8.06 3.69 -3.27
N ARG A 127 -8.90 4.13 -2.33
CA ARG A 127 -9.96 3.31 -1.71
C ARG A 127 -9.44 1.94 -1.26
N ILE A 128 -8.43 1.99 -0.42
CA ILE A 128 -7.79 0.83 0.22
C ILE A 128 -8.28 0.69 1.67
N ALA A 129 -7.80 -0.35 2.34
CA ALA A 129 -8.07 -0.58 3.78
C ALA A 129 -9.57 -0.67 4.10
N LEU A 130 -10.34 -1.33 3.22
CA LEU A 130 -11.81 -1.42 3.37
C LEU A 130 -12.24 -2.29 4.55
N TRP A 131 -11.42 -3.26 4.97
CA TRP A 131 -11.69 -4.14 6.10
C TRP A 131 -11.14 -3.58 7.41
N HIS A 132 -9.94 -3.07 7.37
CA HIS A 132 -9.21 -2.48 8.48
C HIS A 132 -8.75 -1.08 8.09
N LYS A 133 -9.29 -0.05 8.73
CA LYS A 133 -9.04 1.33 8.35
C LYS A 133 -7.76 1.93 8.92
N THR A 134 -7.07 1.23 9.81
CA THR A 134 -5.85 1.71 10.46
C THR A 134 -4.66 0.82 10.15
N TYR A 135 -3.45 1.40 10.13
CA TYR A 135 -2.17 0.73 9.89
C TYR A 135 -2.06 -0.04 8.56
N LEU A 136 -2.86 0.35 7.56
CA LEU A 136 -2.82 -0.18 6.20
C LEU A 136 -2.65 0.99 5.23
N PRO A 137 -1.40 1.36 4.88
CA PRO A 137 -1.10 2.52 4.05
C PRO A 137 -1.34 2.27 2.55
N GLY A 138 -1.33 3.37 1.79
CA GLY A 138 -1.24 3.31 0.32
C GLY A 138 0.03 2.63 -0.15
N ILE A 139 1.17 3.04 0.41
CA ILE A 139 2.47 2.38 0.20
C ILE A 139 3.12 2.13 1.56
N GLU A 140 3.65 0.93 1.75
CA GLU A 140 4.49 0.56 2.89
C GLU A 140 5.90 0.23 2.41
N LEU A 141 6.91 0.87 3.03
CA LEU A 141 8.32 0.59 2.78
C LEU A 141 8.96 0.02 4.04
N THR A 142 9.59 -1.15 3.94
CA THR A 142 10.28 -1.78 5.07
C THR A 142 11.69 -2.25 4.73
N GLY A 143 12.53 -2.43 5.74
CA GLY A 143 13.91 -2.89 5.53
C GLY A 143 14.85 -1.77 5.15
N VAL A 144 15.54 -1.86 4.02
CA VAL A 144 16.57 -0.91 3.61
C VAL A 144 16.48 -0.50 2.15
N GLY A 145 16.52 0.81 1.89
CA GLY A 145 16.77 1.34 0.55
C GLY A 145 15.65 1.09 -0.47
N CYS A 146 14.40 1.01 -0.01
CA CYS A 146 13.25 1.03 -0.90
C CYS A 146 12.96 2.45 -1.39
N CYS A 147 12.34 2.59 -2.56
CA CYS A 147 11.97 3.87 -3.13
C CYS A 147 10.48 3.90 -3.50
N ALA A 148 9.79 4.99 -3.12
CA ALA A 148 8.46 5.34 -3.60
C ALA A 148 8.54 6.66 -4.36
N ARG A 149 8.31 6.64 -5.69
CA ARG A 149 8.48 7.79 -6.56
C ARG A 149 7.31 8.04 -7.48
N GLY A 150 6.86 9.29 -7.56
CA GLY A 150 5.89 9.73 -8.57
C GLY A 150 4.54 9.03 -8.49
N ASN A 151 4.15 8.54 -7.32
CA ASN A 151 2.88 7.84 -7.12
C ASN A 151 1.77 8.84 -6.79
N LYS A 152 0.53 8.48 -7.14
CA LYS A 152 -0.69 9.18 -6.71
C LYS A 152 -1.44 8.33 -5.71
N ILE A 153 -1.64 8.86 -4.51
CA ILE A 153 -2.31 8.17 -3.40
C ILE A 153 -3.42 9.08 -2.90
N TYR A 154 -4.65 8.61 -2.98
CA TYR A 154 -5.78 9.45 -2.59
C TYR A 154 -6.95 8.64 -2.04
N ASP A 155 -7.80 9.30 -1.27
CA ASP A 155 -8.97 8.70 -0.62
C ASP A 155 -8.59 7.46 0.19
N VAL A 156 -7.62 7.62 1.11
CA VAL A 156 -7.16 6.56 2.00
C VAL A 156 -7.47 6.91 3.46
N PRO A 157 -7.98 5.95 4.26
CA PRO A 157 -8.51 6.24 5.60
C PRO A 157 -7.44 6.55 6.63
N HIS A 158 -6.21 6.11 6.40
CA HIS A 158 -5.06 6.28 7.28
C HIS A 158 -3.86 6.81 6.49
N PHE A 159 -2.65 6.29 6.71
CA PHE A 159 -1.42 6.78 6.08
C PHE A 159 -1.46 6.71 4.55
N GLY A 160 -0.97 7.74 3.88
CA GLY A 160 -0.65 7.68 2.45
C GLY A 160 0.55 6.76 2.21
N ILE A 161 1.69 7.09 2.82
CA ILE A 161 2.91 6.28 2.80
C ILE A 161 3.37 6.05 4.24
N ALA A 162 3.65 4.80 4.61
CA ALA A 162 4.30 4.45 5.87
C ALA A 162 5.65 3.80 5.60
N TYR A 163 6.63 4.04 6.48
CA TYR A 163 7.92 3.37 6.37
C TYR A 163 8.51 2.97 7.72
N GLN A 164 9.29 1.89 7.70
CA GLN A 164 10.15 1.43 8.79
C GLN A 164 11.47 0.96 8.22
N GLY A 165 12.57 1.30 8.90
CA GLY A 165 13.90 0.89 8.50
C GLY A 165 14.76 2.04 8.01
N ASN A 166 15.59 1.80 7.01
CA ASN A 166 16.72 2.67 6.74
C ASN A 166 16.86 3.04 5.27
N ASN A 167 17.37 4.26 5.02
CA ASN A 167 17.83 4.70 3.71
C ASN A 167 16.76 4.65 2.60
N HIS A 168 15.50 4.81 2.94
CA HIS A 168 14.42 4.89 1.95
C HIS A 168 14.44 6.23 1.22
N VAL A 169 13.86 6.25 0.02
CA VAL A 169 13.63 7.49 -0.75
C VAL A 169 12.13 7.61 -1.04
N ILE A 170 11.52 8.71 -0.61
CA ILE A 170 10.11 9.03 -0.85
C ILE A 170 10.07 10.38 -1.56
N GLU A 171 9.83 10.35 -2.86
CA GLU A 171 9.95 11.55 -3.68
C GLU A 171 8.89 11.68 -4.77
N GLU A 172 8.54 12.93 -5.10
CA GLU A 172 7.65 13.26 -6.22
C GLU A 172 6.26 12.62 -6.14
N ASN A 173 5.81 12.20 -4.94
CA ASN A 173 4.49 11.63 -4.76
C ASN A 173 3.43 12.72 -4.52
N GLU A 174 2.24 12.52 -5.04
CA GLU A 174 1.04 13.28 -4.72
C GLU A 174 0.19 12.46 -3.73
N ILE A 175 -0.07 13.04 -2.55
CA ILE A 175 -0.90 12.44 -1.52
C ILE A 175 -2.06 13.38 -1.22
N LYS A 176 -3.28 12.92 -1.48
CA LYS A 176 -4.50 13.71 -1.34
C LYS A 176 -5.55 12.99 -0.52
N ASN A 177 -6.30 13.71 0.31
CA ASN A 177 -7.39 13.16 1.11
C ASN A 177 -6.98 11.86 1.83
N ALA A 178 -5.77 11.87 2.42
CA ALA A 178 -5.31 10.82 3.30
C ALA A 178 -5.75 11.11 4.75
N CYS A 179 -5.75 10.07 5.59
CA CYS A 179 -6.16 10.15 7.00
C CYS A 179 -7.61 10.63 7.20
N TYR A 180 -8.50 10.45 6.24
CA TYR A 180 -9.88 10.97 6.36
C TYR A 180 -10.69 10.31 7.48
N ASP A 181 -10.24 9.18 8.03
CA ASP A 181 -10.90 8.42 9.10
C ASP A 181 -9.99 8.27 10.34
N SER A 182 -8.89 9.03 10.42
CA SER A 182 -7.89 8.96 11.50
C SER A 182 -7.35 10.35 11.83
N ASN A 183 -7.03 10.60 13.12
CA ASN A 183 -6.51 11.90 13.59
C ASN A 183 -5.02 11.83 13.95
N ASP A 184 -4.60 10.81 14.70
CA ASP A 184 -3.20 10.57 15.06
C ASP A 184 -2.51 9.80 13.92
N ALA A 185 -2.35 10.48 12.80
CA ALA A 185 -1.89 9.89 11.55
C ALA A 185 -1.21 10.96 10.67
N GLY A 186 -0.49 10.51 9.66
CA GLY A 186 0.21 11.38 8.73
C GLY A 186 0.11 10.92 7.27
N GLY A 187 0.19 11.88 6.35
CA GLY A 187 0.28 11.57 4.92
C GLY A 187 1.49 10.70 4.61
N ILE A 188 2.64 11.06 5.18
CA ILE A 188 3.84 10.22 5.24
C ILE A 188 4.15 9.99 6.72
N TYR A 189 4.28 8.73 7.14
CA TYR A 189 4.40 8.34 8.54
C TYR A 189 5.58 7.40 8.79
N ALA A 190 6.27 7.64 9.90
CA ALA A 190 7.18 6.68 10.54
C ALA A 190 7.10 6.84 12.06
N GLY A 191 7.12 5.74 12.78
CA GLY A 191 7.03 5.77 14.24
C GLY A 191 7.61 4.53 14.92
N ARG A 192 7.90 4.69 16.23
CA ARG A 192 8.23 3.60 17.16
C ARG A 192 9.49 2.78 16.83
N ASP A 193 10.43 3.36 16.10
CA ASP A 193 11.68 2.68 15.77
C ASP A 193 12.88 3.62 15.90
N TRP A 194 13.65 3.48 16.99
CA TRP A 194 14.86 4.25 17.29
C TRP A 194 15.97 4.07 16.24
N THR A 195 15.91 3.02 15.46
CA THR A 195 16.97 2.65 14.53
C THR A 195 16.68 3.10 13.10
N CYS A 196 15.53 3.72 12.86
CA CYS A 196 15.23 4.37 11.59
C CYS A 196 16.19 5.53 11.34
N ARG A 197 16.86 5.52 10.19
CA ARG A 197 17.76 6.62 9.79
C ARG A 197 17.99 6.66 8.29
N GLY A 198 18.49 7.79 7.80
CA GLY A 198 18.96 7.97 6.42
C GLY A 198 17.86 8.06 5.37
N THR A 199 16.59 8.06 5.76
CA THR A 199 15.48 8.23 4.82
C THR A 199 15.42 9.66 4.30
N VAL A 200 15.17 9.81 3.01
CA VAL A 200 15.02 11.10 2.32
C VAL A 200 13.57 11.25 1.85
N ILE A 201 12.92 12.33 2.28
CA ILE A 201 11.55 12.68 1.90
C ILE A 201 11.59 14.03 1.19
N ARG A 202 11.36 14.04 -0.13
CA ARG A 202 11.54 15.26 -0.90
C ARG A 202 10.58 15.39 -2.09
N TYR A 203 10.26 16.64 -2.44
CA TYR A 203 9.49 16.99 -3.63
C TYR A 203 8.10 16.34 -3.69
N ASN A 204 7.53 15.95 -2.54
CA ASN A 204 6.18 15.42 -2.47
C ASN A 204 5.16 16.56 -2.36
N TYR A 205 3.98 16.33 -2.87
CA TYR A 205 2.83 17.23 -2.74
C TYR A 205 1.75 16.56 -1.89
N LEU A 206 1.51 17.11 -0.69
CA LEU A 206 0.51 16.61 0.26
C LEU A 206 -0.56 17.69 0.45
N HIS A 207 -1.82 17.35 0.19
CA HIS A 207 -2.90 18.34 0.28
C HIS A 207 -4.26 17.73 0.61
N ASP A 208 -5.21 18.60 0.99
CA ASP A 208 -6.58 18.21 1.33
C ASP A 208 -6.63 17.08 2.38
N MET A 209 -5.92 17.24 3.49
CA MET A 209 -5.76 16.22 4.52
C MET A 209 -6.71 16.49 5.70
N PRO A 210 -7.97 16.00 5.68
CA PRO A 210 -9.00 16.44 6.59
C PRO A 210 -8.84 15.94 8.03
N GLY A 211 -8.22 14.78 8.23
CA GLY A 211 -8.29 14.05 9.49
C GLY A 211 -9.69 13.53 9.79
N GLY A 212 -9.80 12.53 10.68
CA GLY A 212 -11.07 11.84 10.94
C GLY A 212 -12.17 12.71 11.57
N ASN A 213 -11.81 13.82 12.21
CA ASN A 213 -12.76 14.78 12.81
C ASN A 213 -12.81 16.13 12.06
N GLY A 214 -12.21 16.24 10.89
CA GLY A 214 -12.13 17.47 10.09
C GLY A 214 -11.13 18.51 10.60
N ASN A 215 -10.35 18.22 11.63
CA ASN A 215 -9.34 19.14 12.18
C ASN A 215 -7.96 19.02 11.49
N GLY A 216 -7.87 18.23 10.43
CA GLY A 216 -6.62 17.94 9.74
C GLY A 216 -5.84 16.77 10.36
N CYS A 217 -4.81 16.36 9.67
CA CYS A 217 -3.79 15.42 10.16
C CYS A 217 -2.40 15.96 9.83
N ILE A 218 -1.36 15.26 10.26
CA ILE A 218 0.02 15.69 10.05
C ILE A 218 0.46 15.33 8.62
N GLY A 219 1.03 16.28 7.89
CA GLY A 219 1.50 16.01 6.53
C GLY A 219 2.63 14.96 6.51
N ILE A 220 3.75 15.26 7.20
CA ILE A 220 4.87 14.34 7.38
C ILE A 220 5.07 14.15 8.89
N TYR A 221 4.87 12.95 9.38
CA TYR A 221 4.82 12.64 10.81
C TYR A 221 5.94 11.68 11.22
N PHE A 222 6.85 12.18 12.01
CA PHE A 222 7.83 11.38 12.76
C PHE A 222 7.33 11.22 14.17
N ASP A 223 6.76 10.08 14.45
CA ASP A 223 6.14 9.73 15.70
C ASP A 223 7.11 8.91 16.56
N ASP A 224 6.92 8.95 17.86
CA ASP A 224 7.63 8.12 18.86
C ASP A 224 9.05 7.67 18.44
N CYS A 225 10.08 8.41 18.85
CA CYS A 225 11.47 7.98 18.75
C CYS A 225 12.10 7.97 17.34
N VAL A 226 11.37 8.33 16.28
CA VAL A 226 11.94 8.40 14.93
C VAL A 226 12.76 9.66 14.75
N SER A 227 13.94 9.53 14.17
CA SER A 227 14.86 10.63 13.91
C SER A 227 15.67 10.41 12.62
N SER A 228 16.55 11.37 12.32
CA SER A 228 17.57 11.23 11.26
C SER A 228 17.02 11.03 9.84
N ALA A 229 15.87 11.62 9.50
CA ALA A 229 15.40 11.75 8.14
C ALA A 229 15.77 13.13 7.58
N GLN A 230 15.99 13.21 6.26
CA GLN A 230 16.15 14.44 5.53
C GLN A 230 14.83 14.81 4.85
N VAL A 231 14.29 15.98 5.15
CA VAL A 231 13.02 16.47 4.60
C VAL A 231 13.22 17.80 3.94
N TYR A 232 12.99 17.88 2.63
CA TYR A 232 13.13 19.14 1.89
C TYR A 232 12.35 19.17 0.58
N GLY A 233 12.00 20.38 0.12
CA GLY A 233 11.33 20.59 -1.17
C GLY A 233 9.91 20.03 -1.25
N ASN A 234 9.27 19.65 -0.13
CA ASN A 234 7.88 19.17 -0.11
C ASN A 234 6.92 20.37 -0.06
N LEU A 235 5.77 20.22 -0.70
CA LEU A 235 4.67 21.17 -0.64
C LEU A 235 3.52 20.54 0.19
N LEU A 236 3.13 21.24 1.25
CA LEU A 236 2.03 20.83 2.15
C LEU A 236 0.99 21.94 2.16
N CYS A 237 -0.30 21.60 1.85
CA CYS A 237 -1.43 22.54 1.77
C CYS A 237 -2.65 22.04 2.53
#